data_05227eac7e89915b26c522ae99e48c99
#
_entry.id   05227eac7e89915b26c522ae99e48c99
#
_cell.length_a   1.000
_cell.length_b   1.000
_cell.length_c   1.000
_cell.angle_alpha   90.00
_cell.angle_beta   90.00
_cell.angle_gamma   90.00
#
_symmetry.space_group_name_H-M   'P 1'
#
loop_
_entity.id
_entity.type
_entity.pdbx_description
1 polymer ?
#
loop_
_entity_poly.entity_id
_entity_poly.type
_entity_poly.pdbx_seq_one_letter_code
_entity_poly.pdbx_strand_id
1 'polypeptide(L)'
;MRRLLIFSLAAAAAWGALGAQAVQAAEKLRVVTSTTDLKSLTEAVTGDLAEVDAMARPNQNPHDLEVRPSLMVKVRRADAMIVNGLELDDWADVVAQGANNANVIPGSPGRIDASRGILVLEVPKTRVDRSMGDVHPVGNPHYTLDPGMAAAVTQNILEGLARIAPQHRAAFERNRQQFLAKVDEAMGRWNSMLAPYKGSPVVVNHALWIYLLSRFGLVQVGTVEERPGIPATANHIVKLVNLMKEDKVKAVIAEPWSDFKLVERIAQEAGARAAILAATVGSVKGADTFIDAVDFNVKTLAQMLK
;
A
#
# COMPACT_ATOMS: atom_id res chain seq x y z
N MET A 1 24.30 68.18 -67.91
CA MET A 1 24.64 68.03 -66.48
C MET A 1 23.63 67.15 -65.84
N ARG A 2 23.95 65.84 -65.63
CA ARG A 2 23.06 64.77 -65.13
C ARG A 2 23.30 64.62 -63.62
N ARG A 3 22.27 64.80 -62.81
CA ARG A 3 22.30 64.45 -61.39
C ARG A 3 21.73 63.01 -61.23
N LEU A 4 22.57 62.10 -60.78
CA LEU A 4 22.16 60.76 -60.35
C LEU A 4 21.61 60.83 -58.93
N LEU A 5 20.39 60.43 -58.78
CA LEU A 5 19.79 60.16 -57.46
C LEU A 5 20.04 58.67 -57.09
N ILE A 6 20.75 58.47 -56.00
CA ILE A 6 20.98 57.14 -55.43
C ILE A 6 19.89 56.92 -54.41
N PHE A 7 18.99 55.95 -54.70
CA PHE A 7 18.00 55.48 -53.70
C PHE A 7 18.67 54.36 -52.88
N SER A 8 18.90 54.61 -51.62
CA SER A 8 19.31 53.60 -50.63
C SER A 8 18.09 52.88 -50.11
N LEU A 9 17.92 51.57 -50.47
CA LEU A 9 16.96 50.66 -49.87
C LEU A 9 17.53 50.21 -48.52
N ALA A 10 16.94 50.62 -47.40
CA ALA A 10 17.17 50.06 -46.09
C ALA A 10 16.20 48.85 -45.92
N ALA A 11 16.70 47.64 -46.07
CA ALA A 11 15.94 46.45 -45.73
C ALA A 11 16.01 46.20 -44.23
N ALA A 12 14.92 46.50 -43.52
CA ALA A 12 14.74 46.14 -42.11
C ALA A 12 14.51 44.64 -41.95
N ALA A 13 15.55 43.89 -41.56
CA ALA A 13 15.42 42.53 -41.15
C ALA A 13 14.81 42.45 -39.75
N ALA A 14 13.48 42.26 -39.67
CA ALA A 14 12.81 41.93 -38.41
C ALA A 14 13.05 40.44 -38.11
N TRP A 15 14.11 40.14 -37.38
CA TRP A 15 14.31 38.82 -36.79
C TRP A 15 13.38 38.72 -35.59
N GLY A 16 12.27 38.01 -35.79
CA GLY A 16 11.42 37.54 -34.71
C GLY A 16 12.19 36.67 -33.74
N ALA A 17 12.49 37.20 -32.59
CA ALA A 17 12.96 36.43 -31.46
C ALA A 17 11.80 35.50 -31.01
N LEU A 18 11.71 34.29 -31.60
CA LEU A 18 10.99 33.20 -30.99
C LEU A 18 11.71 32.86 -29.68
N GLY A 19 11.24 33.48 -28.60
CA GLY A 19 11.67 33.11 -27.26
C GLY A 19 11.36 31.63 -27.04
N ALA A 20 12.39 30.78 -27.12
CA ALA A 20 12.33 29.46 -26.56
C ALA A 20 12.06 29.65 -25.06
N GLN A 21 10.80 29.61 -24.66
CA GLN A 21 10.47 29.41 -23.25
C GLN A 21 11.07 28.06 -22.89
N ALA A 22 12.21 28.09 -22.20
CA ALA A 22 12.71 26.92 -21.51
C ALA A 22 11.55 26.45 -20.62
N VAL A 23 10.95 25.32 -21.00
CA VAL A 23 10.01 24.61 -20.14
C VAL A 23 10.83 24.23 -18.92
N GLN A 24 10.79 25.09 -17.92
CA GLN A 24 11.36 24.79 -16.62
C GLN A 24 10.66 23.51 -16.16
N ALA A 25 11.42 22.41 -16.13
CA ALA A 25 10.88 21.14 -15.64
C ALA A 25 10.26 21.45 -14.27
N ALA A 26 8.95 21.31 -14.18
CA ALA A 26 8.25 21.57 -12.94
C ALA A 26 8.88 20.68 -11.85
N GLU A 27 9.23 21.28 -10.72
CA GLU A 27 9.80 20.54 -9.60
C GLU A 27 8.80 19.44 -9.22
N LYS A 28 9.28 18.18 -9.16
CA LYS A 28 8.44 17.05 -8.81
C LYS A 28 7.94 17.19 -7.39
N LEU A 29 6.71 16.77 -7.14
CA LEU A 29 6.19 16.68 -5.78
C LEU A 29 7.02 15.68 -4.97
N ARG A 30 7.35 16.02 -3.75
CA ARG A 30 8.00 15.12 -2.80
C ARG A 30 6.92 14.52 -1.90
N VAL A 31 6.65 13.26 -2.10
CA VAL A 31 5.61 12.54 -1.35
C VAL A 31 6.25 11.46 -0.49
N VAL A 32 5.88 11.41 0.78
CA VAL A 32 6.30 10.37 1.70
C VAL A 32 5.08 9.57 2.13
N THR A 33 5.16 8.25 2.07
CA THR A 33 4.09 7.35 2.49
C THR A 33 4.51 6.58 3.74
N SER A 34 3.56 6.13 4.54
CA SER A 34 3.84 5.31 5.70
C SER A 34 4.32 3.92 5.29
N THR A 35 3.66 3.29 4.32
CA THR A 35 3.93 1.92 3.85
C THR A 35 4.34 1.86 2.39
N THR A 36 4.92 0.74 1.97
CA THR A 36 5.31 0.51 0.58
C THR A 36 4.13 0.22 -0.34
N ASP A 37 3.01 -0.26 0.19
CA ASP A 37 1.76 -0.40 -0.58
C ASP A 37 1.24 0.96 -1.01
N LEU A 38 1.18 1.90 -0.06
CA LEU A 38 0.79 3.29 -0.35
C LEU A 38 1.78 3.97 -1.30
N LYS A 39 3.08 3.65 -1.20
CA LYS A 39 4.07 4.13 -2.16
C LYS A 39 3.70 3.67 -3.57
N SER A 40 3.50 2.38 -3.78
CA SER A 40 3.17 1.82 -5.10
C SER A 40 1.85 2.40 -5.66
N LEU A 41 0.82 2.53 -4.81
CA LEU A 41 -0.46 3.14 -5.19
C LEU A 41 -0.33 4.64 -5.49
N THR A 42 0.55 5.35 -4.78
CA THR A 42 0.84 6.77 -5.04
C THR A 42 1.57 6.94 -6.36
N GLU A 43 2.59 6.13 -6.62
CA GLU A 43 3.33 6.12 -7.90
C GLU A 43 2.39 5.83 -9.08
N ALA A 44 1.40 4.94 -8.89
CA ALA A 44 0.38 4.66 -9.90
C ALA A 44 -0.51 5.87 -10.22
N VAL A 45 -0.73 6.78 -9.26
CA VAL A 45 -1.48 8.03 -9.45
C VAL A 45 -0.60 9.13 -10.00
N THR A 46 0.60 9.29 -9.45
CA THR A 46 1.45 10.43 -9.78
C THR A 46 2.26 10.26 -11.05
N GLY A 47 2.61 9.03 -11.43
CA GLY A 47 3.60 8.78 -12.47
C GLY A 47 4.89 9.54 -12.19
N ASP A 48 5.43 10.19 -13.21
CA ASP A 48 6.68 10.96 -13.13
C ASP A 48 6.54 12.35 -12.47
N LEU A 49 5.35 12.73 -12.01
CA LEU A 49 5.06 14.05 -11.42
C LEU A 49 5.45 14.14 -9.94
N ALA A 50 5.80 13.02 -9.30
CA ALA A 50 6.26 13.01 -7.92
C ALA A 50 7.48 12.09 -7.74
N GLU A 51 8.26 12.40 -6.71
CA GLU A 51 9.20 11.47 -6.08
C GLU A 51 8.52 10.90 -4.84
N VAL A 52 8.30 9.60 -4.83
CA VAL A 52 7.58 8.92 -3.75
C VAL A 52 8.52 8.03 -2.97
N ASP A 53 8.58 8.24 -1.65
CA ASP A 53 9.37 7.41 -0.75
C ASP A 53 8.50 6.86 0.38
N ALA A 54 8.84 5.67 0.89
CA ALA A 54 8.13 5.06 2.01
C ALA A 54 8.94 5.18 3.30
N MET A 55 8.26 5.30 4.44
CA MET A 55 8.89 5.30 5.77
C MET A 55 9.20 3.88 6.24
N ALA A 56 8.25 2.97 6.14
CA ALA A 56 8.46 1.56 6.43
C ALA A 56 9.25 0.87 5.33
N ARG A 57 10.04 -0.12 5.71
CA ARG A 57 10.73 -1.02 4.77
C ARG A 57 9.76 -2.13 4.33
N PRO A 58 9.97 -2.73 3.14
CA PRO A 58 9.06 -3.76 2.62
C PRO A 58 8.85 -4.96 3.55
N ASN A 59 9.90 -5.39 4.26
CA ASN A 59 9.87 -6.56 5.15
C ASN A 59 9.76 -6.20 6.64
N GLN A 60 9.23 -5.03 6.94
CA GLN A 60 9.05 -4.55 8.30
C GLN A 60 7.57 -4.58 8.67
N ASN A 61 7.28 -5.08 9.89
CA ASN A 61 5.94 -4.98 10.44
C ASN A 61 5.54 -3.49 10.56
N PRO A 62 4.47 -3.04 9.92
CA PRO A 62 4.06 -1.63 9.95
C PRO A 62 3.57 -1.16 11.33
N HIS A 63 3.18 -2.07 12.22
CA HIS A 63 2.81 -1.72 13.61
C HIS A 63 4.02 -1.29 14.43
N ASP A 64 5.19 -1.92 14.20
CA ASP A 64 6.38 -1.82 15.05
C ASP A 64 7.47 -0.94 14.43
N LEU A 65 7.10 0.11 13.71
CA LEU A 65 8.09 1.00 13.15
C LEU A 65 8.69 1.90 14.23
N GLU A 66 9.97 1.71 14.50
CA GLU A 66 10.73 2.56 15.41
C GLU A 66 10.95 3.96 14.80
N VAL A 67 10.48 4.99 15.49
CA VAL A 67 10.68 6.38 15.06
C VAL A 67 12.15 6.77 15.23
N ARG A 68 12.81 7.08 14.12
CA ARG A 68 14.24 7.45 14.04
C ARG A 68 14.41 8.84 13.44
N PRO A 69 15.45 9.59 13.80
CA PRO A 69 15.73 10.90 13.23
C PRO A 69 15.82 10.92 11.70
N SER A 70 16.27 9.82 11.08
CA SER A 70 16.32 9.68 9.61
C SER A 70 14.96 9.77 8.93
N LEU A 71 13.89 9.32 9.59
CA LEU A 71 12.52 9.45 9.09
C LEU A 71 12.07 10.92 9.14
N MET A 72 12.42 11.64 10.20
CA MET A 72 12.12 13.07 10.30
C MET A 72 12.84 13.88 9.21
N VAL A 73 14.08 13.52 8.87
CA VAL A 73 14.82 14.14 7.76
C VAL A 73 14.11 13.89 6.43
N LYS A 74 13.61 12.67 6.20
CA LYS A 74 12.85 12.29 5.01
C LYS A 74 11.57 13.12 4.86
N VAL A 75 10.83 13.32 5.94
CA VAL A 75 9.55 14.03 5.96
C VAL A 75 9.71 15.55 5.96
N ARG A 76 10.85 16.08 6.40
CA ARG A 76 11.08 17.54 6.55
C ARG A 76 10.79 18.36 5.30
N ARG A 77 11.03 17.81 4.12
CA ARG A 77 10.83 18.50 2.83
C ARG A 77 9.69 17.91 2.00
N ALA A 78 8.86 17.07 2.61
CA ALA A 78 7.73 16.48 1.91
C ALA A 78 6.64 17.54 1.66
N ASP A 79 6.09 17.53 0.46
CA ASP A 79 4.92 18.34 0.08
C ASP A 79 3.64 17.65 0.55
N ALA A 80 3.65 16.30 0.55
CA ALA A 80 2.58 15.48 1.10
C ALA A 80 3.11 14.29 1.89
N MET A 81 2.30 13.84 2.85
CA MET A 81 2.49 12.61 3.59
C MET A 81 1.19 11.81 3.57
N ILE A 82 1.28 10.59 3.06
CA ILE A 82 0.14 9.68 2.91
C ILE A 82 0.26 8.59 3.96
N VAL A 83 -0.77 8.45 4.76
CA VAL A 83 -0.85 7.47 5.84
C VAL A 83 -1.92 6.43 5.55
N ASN A 84 -1.70 5.23 6.08
CA ASN A 84 -2.68 4.16 6.02
C ASN A 84 -3.93 4.51 6.82
N GLY A 85 -3.76 5.12 8.00
CA GLY A 85 -4.85 5.39 8.92
C GLY A 85 -5.31 4.15 9.67
N LEU A 86 -6.48 4.25 10.31
CA LEU A 86 -7.06 3.18 11.14
C LEU A 86 -6.08 2.68 12.22
N GLU A 87 -5.26 3.60 12.75
CA GLU A 87 -4.26 3.35 13.82
C GLU A 87 -3.11 2.39 13.45
N LEU A 88 -2.97 1.99 12.17
CA LEU A 88 -1.85 1.15 11.73
C LEU A 88 -0.51 1.85 11.89
N ASP A 89 -0.49 3.14 11.63
CA ASP A 89 0.71 3.95 11.44
C ASP A 89 0.69 5.26 12.25
N ASP A 90 0.14 5.20 13.48
CA ASP A 90 0.10 6.36 14.40
C ASP A 90 1.47 6.95 14.71
N TRP A 91 2.54 6.13 14.62
CA TRP A 91 3.92 6.58 14.72
C TRP A 91 4.27 7.65 13.67
N ALA A 92 3.54 7.72 12.56
CA ALA A 92 3.74 8.70 11.50
C ALA A 92 3.46 10.14 11.97
N ASP A 93 2.58 10.32 12.95
CA ASP A 93 2.30 11.63 13.55
C ASP A 93 3.49 12.12 14.37
N VAL A 94 4.16 11.22 15.09
CA VAL A 94 5.38 11.55 15.83
C VAL A 94 6.49 11.95 14.87
N VAL A 95 6.63 11.25 13.74
CA VAL A 95 7.61 11.60 12.70
C VAL A 95 7.30 12.97 12.09
N ALA A 96 6.03 13.27 11.77
CA ALA A 96 5.61 14.53 11.18
C ALA A 96 5.89 15.72 12.11
N GLN A 97 5.57 15.57 13.40
CA GLN A 97 5.86 16.58 14.43
C GLN A 97 7.37 16.81 14.58
N GLY A 98 8.16 15.73 14.70
CA GLY A 98 9.62 15.81 14.83
C GLY A 98 10.31 16.34 13.56
N ALA A 99 9.71 16.22 12.39
CA ALA A 99 10.20 16.79 11.13
C ALA A 99 10.03 18.31 11.07
N ASN A 100 9.18 18.89 11.90
CA ASN A 100 8.82 20.32 11.90
C ASN A 100 8.35 20.81 10.51
N ASN A 101 7.50 19.99 9.86
CA ASN A 101 6.92 20.29 8.56
C ASN A 101 5.41 20.53 8.68
N ALA A 102 5.00 21.79 8.67
CA ALA A 102 3.60 22.19 8.82
C ALA A 102 2.68 21.69 7.68
N ASN A 103 3.24 21.30 6.52
CA ASN A 103 2.45 20.83 5.40
C ASN A 103 1.86 19.42 5.61
N VAL A 104 2.42 18.63 6.52
CA VAL A 104 2.11 17.18 6.65
C VAL A 104 1.65 16.76 8.05
N ILE A 105 1.50 17.71 8.98
CA ILE A 105 0.90 17.42 10.30
C ILE A 105 -0.59 17.10 10.13
N PRO A 106 -1.21 16.40 11.09
CA PRO A 106 -2.66 16.15 11.08
C PRO A 106 -3.47 17.42 10.85
N GLY A 107 -4.42 17.36 9.90
CA GLY A 107 -5.28 18.48 9.53
C GLY A 107 -4.72 19.41 8.45
N SER A 108 -3.44 19.33 8.08
CA SER A 108 -2.87 20.13 7.00
C SER A 108 -3.27 19.59 5.61
N PRO A 109 -3.24 20.43 4.56
CA PRO A 109 -3.61 20.02 3.21
C PRO A 109 -2.76 18.86 2.64
N GLY A 110 -1.48 18.79 3.00
CA GLY A 110 -0.57 17.73 2.55
C GLY A 110 -0.65 16.45 3.37
N ARG A 111 -1.41 16.43 4.48
CA ARG A 111 -1.70 15.17 5.20
C ARG A 111 -2.87 14.46 4.53
N ILE A 112 -2.62 13.26 4.02
CA ILE A 112 -3.58 12.46 3.27
C ILE A 112 -3.79 11.14 4.00
N ASP A 113 -5.01 10.91 4.46
CA ASP A 113 -5.45 9.64 5.04
C ASP A 113 -6.07 8.78 3.93
N ALA A 114 -5.44 7.65 3.65
CA ALA A 114 -5.83 6.74 2.58
C ALA A 114 -7.06 5.88 2.93
N SER A 115 -7.43 5.79 4.22
CA SER A 115 -8.55 4.96 4.69
C SER A 115 -9.94 5.59 4.56
N ARG A 116 -10.04 6.82 4.10
CA ARG A 116 -11.33 7.52 4.05
C ARG A 116 -12.36 6.76 3.22
N GLY A 117 -13.52 6.45 3.84
CA GLY A 117 -14.62 5.76 3.19
C GLY A 117 -14.36 4.28 2.88
N ILE A 118 -13.31 3.70 3.40
CA ILE A 118 -13.05 2.26 3.34
C ILE A 118 -14.06 1.52 4.22
N LEU A 119 -14.62 0.44 3.67
CA LEU A 119 -15.43 -0.50 4.48
C LEU A 119 -14.48 -1.30 5.38
N VAL A 120 -14.47 -0.97 6.66
CA VAL A 120 -13.58 -1.59 7.64
C VAL A 120 -14.16 -2.93 8.09
N LEU A 121 -13.35 -3.98 8.03
CA LEU A 121 -13.68 -5.32 8.50
C LEU A 121 -13.25 -5.51 9.97
N GLU A 122 -13.79 -6.52 10.62
CA GLU A 122 -13.42 -6.93 11.99
C GLU A 122 -13.47 -5.78 13.02
N VAL A 123 -14.47 -4.91 12.91
CA VAL A 123 -14.69 -3.86 13.92
C VAL A 123 -15.06 -4.52 15.25
N PRO A 124 -14.28 -4.31 16.33
CA PRO A 124 -14.55 -4.92 17.62
C PRO A 124 -15.90 -4.51 18.18
N LYS A 125 -16.64 -5.48 18.73
CA LYS A 125 -17.94 -5.24 19.40
C LYS A 125 -17.79 -4.83 20.86
N THR A 126 -16.60 -5.00 21.41
CA THR A 126 -16.27 -4.69 22.81
C THR A 126 -15.14 -3.67 22.85
N ARG A 127 -14.94 -3.05 24.00
CA ARG A 127 -13.84 -2.11 24.19
C ARG A 127 -12.49 -2.84 24.04
N VAL A 128 -11.62 -2.28 23.20
CA VAL A 128 -10.26 -2.76 22.99
C VAL A 128 -9.35 -2.16 24.07
N ASP A 129 -8.46 -2.99 24.61
CA ASP A 129 -7.38 -2.57 25.50
C ASP A 129 -6.05 -3.24 25.12
N ARG A 130 -4.96 -2.79 25.73
CA ARG A 130 -3.60 -3.24 25.41
C ARG A 130 -3.35 -4.74 25.61
N SER A 131 -4.20 -5.45 26.37
CA SER A 131 -4.06 -6.90 26.57
C SER A 131 -4.48 -7.71 25.34
N MET A 132 -5.12 -7.05 24.37
CA MET A 132 -5.61 -7.67 23.14
C MET A 132 -4.57 -7.65 22.01
N GLY A 133 -3.37 -7.11 22.25
CA GLY A 133 -2.31 -6.97 21.25
C GLY A 133 -2.62 -5.88 20.23
N ASP A 134 -2.30 -6.15 18.94
CA ASP A 134 -2.49 -5.21 17.82
C ASP A 134 -3.94 -5.19 17.29
N VAL A 135 -4.92 -5.35 18.19
CA VAL A 135 -6.35 -5.15 17.84
C VAL A 135 -6.66 -3.67 17.82
N HIS A 136 -7.17 -3.18 16.69
CA HIS A 136 -7.49 -1.77 16.50
C HIS A 136 -8.96 -1.49 16.85
N PRO A 137 -9.27 -0.44 17.65
CA PRO A 137 -10.63 -0.08 18.05
C PRO A 137 -11.56 0.20 16.88
N VAL A 138 -11.03 0.71 15.78
CA VAL A 138 -11.77 1.07 14.56
C VAL A 138 -11.92 -0.07 13.55
N GLY A 139 -11.33 -1.25 13.84
CA GLY A 139 -11.34 -2.45 13.02
C GLY A 139 -10.02 -2.70 12.31
N ASN A 140 -9.96 -3.75 11.50
CA ASN A 140 -8.72 -4.23 10.88
C ASN A 140 -8.17 -3.22 9.85
N PRO A 141 -6.92 -2.73 10.01
CA PRO A 141 -6.36 -1.66 9.17
C PRO A 141 -5.70 -2.14 7.86
N HIS A 142 -5.67 -3.45 7.59
CA HIS A 142 -4.91 -4.04 6.48
C HIS A 142 -5.70 -4.08 5.16
N TYR A 143 -6.54 -3.09 4.91
CA TYR A 143 -7.43 -3.01 3.75
C TYR A 143 -6.69 -2.97 2.41
N THR A 144 -5.43 -2.53 2.37
CA THR A 144 -4.59 -2.51 1.16
C THR A 144 -4.33 -3.90 0.59
N LEU A 145 -4.50 -4.97 1.39
CA LEU A 145 -4.40 -6.36 0.92
C LEU A 145 -5.59 -6.80 0.04
N ASP A 146 -6.71 -6.09 0.07
CA ASP A 146 -7.79 -6.31 -0.90
C ASP A 146 -7.56 -5.47 -2.16
N PRO A 147 -7.25 -6.08 -3.32
CA PRO A 147 -7.09 -5.34 -4.56
C PRO A 147 -8.34 -4.56 -4.99
N GLY A 148 -9.53 -4.93 -4.50
CA GLY A 148 -10.76 -4.17 -4.72
C GLY A 148 -10.77 -2.81 -4.04
N MET A 149 -9.95 -2.60 -3.00
CA MET A 149 -9.83 -1.31 -2.33
C MET A 149 -8.94 -0.30 -3.10
N ALA A 150 -8.21 -0.75 -4.11
CA ALA A 150 -7.33 0.11 -4.91
C ALA A 150 -8.05 1.34 -5.48
N ALA A 151 -9.32 1.19 -5.87
CA ALA A 151 -10.12 2.29 -6.40
C ALA A 151 -10.38 3.39 -5.35
N ALA A 152 -10.75 3.02 -4.12
CA ALA A 152 -11.00 3.97 -3.04
C ALA A 152 -9.69 4.62 -2.56
N VAL A 153 -8.65 3.81 -2.34
CA VAL A 153 -7.33 4.29 -1.89
C VAL A 153 -6.72 5.28 -2.89
N THR A 154 -6.69 4.93 -4.17
CA THR A 154 -6.14 5.82 -5.20
C THR A 154 -7.01 7.07 -5.43
N GLN A 155 -8.31 7.02 -5.13
CA GLN A 155 -9.16 8.22 -5.13
C GLN A 155 -8.77 9.17 -3.99
N ASN A 156 -8.58 8.65 -2.78
CA ASN A 156 -8.16 9.45 -1.62
C ASN A 156 -6.80 10.10 -1.87
N ILE A 157 -5.86 9.35 -2.45
CA ILE A 157 -4.53 9.85 -2.84
C ILE A 157 -4.68 10.96 -3.88
N LEU A 158 -5.45 10.74 -4.95
CA LEU A 158 -5.69 11.73 -6.01
C LEU A 158 -6.27 13.02 -5.44
N GLU A 159 -7.34 12.93 -4.66
CA GLU A 159 -8.01 14.12 -4.09
C GLU A 159 -7.08 14.90 -3.15
N GLY A 160 -6.29 14.19 -2.35
CA GLY A 160 -5.29 14.80 -1.48
C GLY A 160 -4.21 15.52 -2.26
N LEU A 161 -3.62 14.87 -3.26
CA LEU A 161 -2.56 15.44 -4.09
C LEU A 161 -3.09 16.58 -4.98
N ALA A 162 -4.30 16.46 -5.54
CA ALA A 162 -4.91 17.51 -6.34
C ALA A 162 -5.26 18.77 -5.53
N ARG A 163 -5.44 18.64 -4.22
CA ARG A 163 -5.65 19.79 -3.32
C ARG A 163 -4.40 20.65 -3.18
N ILE A 164 -3.21 20.04 -3.18
CA ILE A 164 -1.92 20.76 -3.06
C ILE A 164 -1.28 21.08 -4.42
N ALA A 165 -1.64 20.33 -5.47
CA ALA A 165 -1.11 20.48 -6.82
C ALA A 165 -2.23 20.39 -7.87
N PRO A 166 -3.19 21.35 -7.88
CA PRO A 166 -4.37 21.28 -8.74
C PRO A 166 -4.05 21.27 -10.24
N GLN A 167 -2.92 21.82 -10.64
CA GLN A 167 -2.41 21.81 -12.02
C GLN A 167 -2.14 20.38 -12.54
N HIS A 168 -1.93 19.40 -11.66
CA HIS A 168 -1.64 18.01 -12.02
C HIS A 168 -2.87 17.09 -11.97
N ARG A 169 -4.04 17.57 -11.51
CA ARG A 169 -5.26 16.77 -11.35
C ARG A 169 -5.58 15.90 -12.57
N ALA A 170 -5.61 16.50 -13.76
CA ALA A 170 -5.96 15.78 -14.98
C ALA A 170 -4.95 14.66 -15.33
N ALA A 171 -3.68 14.84 -15.00
CA ALA A 171 -2.66 13.81 -15.17
C ALA A 171 -2.85 12.67 -14.14
N PHE A 172 -3.10 13.01 -12.87
CA PHE A 172 -3.39 12.03 -11.82
C PHE A 172 -4.63 11.19 -12.16
N GLU A 173 -5.70 11.80 -12.66
CA GLU A 173 -6.91 11.11 -13.10
C GLU A 173 -6.63 10.11 -14.22
N ARG A 174 -5.88 10.52 -15.26
CA ARG A 174 -5.50 9.62 -16.37
C ARG A 174 -4.66 8.44 -15.89
N ASN A 175 -3.63 8.70 -15.08
CA ASN A 175 -2.75 7.68 -14.55
C ASN A 175 -3.53 6.66 -13.71
N ARG A 176 -4.37 7.17 -12.80
CA ARG A 176 -5.24 6.34 -11.97
C ARG A 176 -6.18 5.48 -12.81
N GLN A 177 -6.82 6.03 -13.84
CA GLN A 177 -7.70 5.26 -14.74
C GLN A 177 -6.93 4.12 -15.44
N GLN A 178 -5.73 4.40 -15.93
CA GLN A 178 -4.87 3.38 -16.55
C GLN A 178 -4.46 2.29 -15.55
N PHE A 179 -4.14 2.66 -14.32
CA PHE A 179 -3.83 1.72 -13.26
C PHE A 179 -5.02 0.84 -12.91
N LEU A 180 -6.22 1.44 -12.71
CA LEU A 180 -7.42 0.68 -12.37
C LEU A 180 -7.84 -0.28 -13.48
N ALA A 181 -7.68 0.09 -14.75
CA ALA A 181 -7.92 -0.83 -15.86
C ALA A 181 -7.02 -2.08 -15.79
N LYS A 182 -5.75 -1.92 -15.38
CA LYS A 182 -4.84 -3.06 -15.16
C LYS A 182 -5.25 -3.91 -13.95
N VAL A 183 -5.72 -3.27 -12.88
CA VAL A 183 -6.24 -3.97 -11.69
C VAL A 183 -7.48 -4.79 -12.06
N ASP A 184 -8.41 -4.23 -12.83
CA ASP A 184 -9.64 -4.91 -13.25
C ASP A 184 -9.33 -6.13 -14.13
N GLU A 185 -8.40 -5.99 -15.08
CA GLU A 185 -7.93 -7.12 -15.89
C GLU A 185 -7.29 -8.21 -15.02
N ALA A 186 -6.44 -7.83 -14.08
CA ALA A 186 -5.80 -8.76 -13.15
C ALA A 186 -6.83 -9.43 -12.22
N MET A 187 -7.84 -8.69 -11.76
CA MET A 187 -8.93 -9.21 -10.92
C MET A 187 -9.68 -10.35 -11.61
N GLY A 188 -9.94 -10.25 -12.92
CA GLY A 188 -10.54 -11.33 -13.70
C GLY A 188 -9.69 -12.62 -13.66
N ARG A 189 -8.37 -12.49 -13.82
CA ARG A 189 -7.43 -13.62 -13.74
C ARG A 189 -7.37 -14.21 -12.31
N TRP A 190 -7.26 -13.37 -11.29
CA TRP A 190 -7.20 -13.79 -9.89
C TRP A 190 -8.46 -14.52 -9.44
N ASN A 191 -9.64 -13.96 -9.77
CA ASN A 191 -10.93 -14.61 -9.49
C ASN A 191 -11.01 -15.99 -10.14
N SER A 192 -10.62 -16.11 -11.41
CA SER A 192 -10.63 -17.40 -12.12
C SER A 192 -9.68 -18.43 -11.48
N MET A 193 -8.51 -17.96 -11.00
CA MET A 193 -7.50 -18.83 -10.38
C MET A 193 -7.95 -19.37 -9.02
N LEU A 194 -8.63 -18.54 -8.21
CA LEU A 194 -9.08 -18.94 -6.86
C LEU A 194 -10.53 -19.45 -6.81
N ALA A 195 -11.31 -19.31 -7.88
CA ALA A 195 -12.69 -19.80 -7.93
C ALA A 195 -12.88 -21.27 -7.51
N PRO A 196 -11.99 -22.23 -7.89
CA PRO A 196 -12.11 -23.64 -7.47
C PRO A 196 -11.96 -23.85 -5.96
N TYR A 197 -11.39 -22.88 -5.25
CA TYR A 197 -11.04 -22.98 -3.81
C TYR A 197 -11.96 -22.14 -2.91
N LYS A 198 -13.05 -21.62 -3.45
CA LYS A 198 -14.03 -20.85 -2.69
C LYS A 198 -14.56 -21.65 -1.50
N GLY A 199 -14.60 -21.02 -0.31
CA GLY A 199 -14.96 -21.69 0.93
C GLY A 199 -13.84 -22.51 1.58
N SER A 200 -12.65 -22.63 0.96
CA SER A 200 -11.54 -23.35 1.57
C SER A 200 -11.06 -22.69 2.85
N PRO A 201 -10.83 -23.49 3.92
CA PRO A 201 -10.31 -22.98 5.18
C PRO A 201 -8.81 -22.67 5.07
N VAL A 202 -8.41 -21.54 5.63
CA VAL A 202 -7.03 -21.06 5.70
C VAL A 202 -6.71 -20.67 7.14
N VAL A 203 -5.54 -21.02 7.62
CA VAL A 203 -4.96 -20.51 8.87
C VAL A 203 -3.94 -19.43 8.50
N VAL A 204 -3.88 -18.37 9.27
CA VAL A 204 -2.95 -17.25 9.08
C VAL A 204 -2.03 -17.13 10.28
N ASN A 205 -0.84 -16.55 10.13
CA ASN A 205 0.00 -16.27 11.29
C ASN A 205 -0.57 -15.09 12.09
N HIS A 206 -0.56 -13.92 11.50
CA HIS A 206 -1.13 -12.69 12.04
C HIS A 206 -2.48 -12.35 11.38
N ALA A 207 -3.41 -11.72 12.09
CA ALA A 207 -4.77 -11.45 11.62
C ALA A 207 -4.83 -10.26 10.62
N LEU A 208 -3.98 -10.22 9.62
CA LEU A 208 -3.95 -9.16 8.60
C LEU A 208 -4.61 -9.55 7.27
N TRP A 209 -4.82 -10.85 7.02
CA TRP A 209 -5.18 -11.38 5.71
C TRP A 209 -6.68 -11.38 5.40
N ILE A 210 -7.53 -10.98 6.34
CA ILE A 210 -9.00 -11.09 6.21
C ILE A 210 -9.54 -10.41 4.95
N TYR A 211 -8.97 -9.27 4.54
CA TYR A 211 -9.39 -8.57 3.33
C TYR A 211 -9.08 -9.37 2.05
N LEU A 212 -7.86 -9.90 1.93
CA LEU A 212 -7.47 -10.75 0.80
C LEU A 212 -8.31 -12.02 0.72
N LEU A 213 -8.46 -12.71 1.85
CA LEU A 213 -9.20 -13.97 1.93
C LEU A 213 -10.68 -13.75 1.61
N SER A 214 -11.31 -12.73 2.19
CA SER A 214 -12.71 -12.37 1.94
C SER A 214 -12.94 -12.00 0.47
N ARG A 215 -12.00 -11.27 -0.16
CA ARG A 215 -12.09 -10.88 -1.57
C ARG A 215 -12.25 -12.09 -2.49
N PHE A 216 -11.54 -13.17 -2.21
CA PHE A 216 -11.55 -14.37 -3.04
C PHE A 216 -12.42 -15.51 -2.47
N GLY A 217 -13.19 -15.23 -1.41
CA GLY A 217 -14.11 -16.19 -0.80
C GLY A 217 -13.43 -17.33 -0.07
N LEU A 218 -12.20 -17.15 0.41
CA LEU A 218 -11.51 -18.07 1.32
C LEU A 218 -11.92 -17.77 2.77
N VAL A 219 -11.84 -18.75 3.65
CA VAL A 219 -12.31 -18.65 5.03
C VAL A 219 -11.14 -18.71 6.00
N GLN A 220 -10.89 -17.65 6.73
CA GLN A 220 -9.95 -17.69 7.86
C GLN A 220 -10.59 -18.44 9.01
N VAL A 221 -10.03 -19.59 9.40
CA VAL A 221 -10.56 -20.44 10.46
C VAL A 221 -9.74 -20.38 11.76
N GLY A 222 -8.56 -19.80 11.72
CA GLY A 222 -7.70 -19.63 12.89
C GLY A 222 -6.45 -18.81 12.62
N THR A 223 -5.78 -18.46 13.71
CA THR A 223 -4.51 -17.71 13.68
C THR A 223 -3.45 -18.44 14.49
N VAL A 224 -2.19 -18.40 14.04
CA VAL A 224 -1.05 -18.94 14.81
C VAL A 224 -0.83 -18.08 16.06
N GLU A 225 -0.82 -16.77 15.92
CA GLU A 225 -0.86 -15.86 17.04
C GLU A 225 -2.23 -15.94 17.73
N GLU A 226 -2.26 -16.26 19.02
CA GLU A 226 -3.53 -16.30 19.77
C GLU A 226 -4.21 -14.93 19.85
N ARG A 227 -3.39 -13.88 19.85
CA ARG A 227 -3.79 -12.48 19.72
C ARG A 227 -2.80 -11.79 18.79
N PRO A 228 -3.25 -10.86 17.96
CA PRO A 228 -2.35 -10.16 17.04
C PRO A 228 -1.13 -9.54 17.75
N GLY A 229 0.08 -9.83 17.27
CA GLY A 229 1.32 -9.34 17.86
C GLY A 229 1.76 -10.05 19.16
N ILE A 230 1.02 -11.06 19.64
CA ILE A 230 1.36 -11.81 20.85
C ILE A 230 1.73 -13.26 20.48
N PRO A 231 2.93 -13.77 20.88
CA PRO A 231 3.34 -15.12 20.60
C PRO A 231 2.35 -16.18 21.11
N ALA A 232 2.15 -17.24 20.35
CA ALA A 232 1.23 -18.32 20.67
C ALA A 232 1.67 -19.13 21.91
N THR A 233 0.72 -19.47 22.76
CA THR A 233 0.94 -20.43 23.85
C THR A 233 0.99 -21.88 23.33
N ALA A 234 1.68 -22.78 24.00
CA ALA A 234 1.70 -24.20 23.61
C ALA A 234 0.29 -24.82 23.56
N ASN A 235 -0.57 -24.44 24.50
CA ASN A 235 -1.96 -24.91 24.53
C ASN A 235 -2.78 -24.41 23.33
N HIS A 236 -2.56 -23.16 22.91
CA HIS A 236 -3.18 -22.61 21.71
C HIS A 236 -2.73 -23.38 20.45
N ILE A 237 -1.42 -23.64 20.30
CA ILE A 237 -0.88 -24.41 19.17
C ILE A 237 -1.52 -25.78 19.06
N VAL A 238 -1.64 -26.51 20.18
CA VAL A 238 -2.28 -27.85 20.18
C VAL A 238 -3.74 -27.76 19.73
N LYS A 239 -4.50 -26.79 20.22
CA LYS A 239 -5.89 -26.56 19.79
C LYS A 239 -5.97 -26.21 18.31
N LEU A 240 -5.10 -25.34 17.83
CA LEU A 240 -5.05 -24.91 16.44
C LEU A 240 -4.74 -26.10 15.50
N VAL A 241 -3.76 -26.95 15.83
CA VAL A 241 -3.43 -28.14 15.04
C VAL A 241 -4.61 -29.11 14.97
N ASN A 242 -5.34 -29.29 16.07
CA ASN A 242 -6.54 -30.15 16.08
C ASN A 242 -7.66 -29.57 15.20
N LEU A 243 -7.94 -28.26 15.31
CA LEU A 243 -8.88 -27.55 14.44
C LEU A 243 -8.50 -27.72 12.97
N MET A 244 -7.20 -27.52 12.63
CA MET A 244 -6.72 -27.65 11.27
C MET A 244 -6.93 -29.04 10.68
N LYS A 245 -6.75 -30.10 11.50
CA LYS A 245 -7.00 -31.48 11.09
C LYS A 245 -8.50 -31.74 10.88
N GLU A 246 -9.35 -31.26 11.79
CA GLU A 246 -10.81 -31.38 11.72
C GLU A 246 -11.37 -30.68 10.47
N ASP A 247 -10.98 -29.45 10.24
CA ASP A 247 -11.42 -28.62 9.11
C ASP A 247 -10.68 -28.94 7.81
N LYS A 248 -9.72 -29.88 7.81
CA LYS A 248 -8.90 -30.25 6.66
C LYS A 248 -8.19 -29.06 6.02
N VAL A 249 -7.65 -28.19 6.84
CA VAL A 249 -6.89 -27.01 6.40
C VAL A 249 -5.70 -27.43 5.56
N LYS A 250 -5.56 -26.88 4.35
CA LYS A 250 -4.44 -27.15 3.45
C LYS A 250 -3.37 -26.06 3.47
N ALA A 251 -3.71 -24.85 3.88
CA ALA A 251 -2.86 -23.69 3.78
C ALA A 251 -2.70 -22.96 5.10
N VAL A 252 -1.45 -22.70 5.50
CA VAL A 252 -1.08 -21.76 6.57
C VAL A 252 -0.23 -20.66 5.94
N ILE A 253 -0.68 -19.42 6.04
CA ILE A 253 0.01 -18.28 5.45
C ILE A 253 0.63 -17.38 6.53
N ALA A 254 1.77 -16.81 6.19
CA ALA A 254 2.57 -16.01 7.10
C ALA A 254 3.15 -14.77 6.40
N GLU A 255 3.57 -13.80 7.18
CA GLU A 255 4.24 -12.58 6.76
C GLU A 255 5.76 -12.77 6.71
N PRO A 256 6.50 -11.96 5.93
CA PRO A 256 7.96 -12.06 5.83
C PRO A 256 8.73 -11.83 7.15
N TRP A 257 8.12 -11.17 8.13
CA TRP A 257 8.71 -10.88 9.45
C TRP A 257 8.32 -11.87 10.54
N SER A 258 7.49 -12.88 10.23
CA SER A 258 7.06 -13.90 11.18
C SER A 258 8.14 -14.94 11.51
N ASP A 259 7.98 -15.67 12.62
CA ASP A 259 8.74 -16.91 12.86
C ASP A 259 8.22 -18.02 11.94
N PHE A 260 8.66 -18.01 10.69
CA PHE A 260 8.22 -18.96 9.69
C PHE A 260 8.54 -20.42 10.04
N LYS A 261 9.59 -20.69 10.84
CA LYS A 261 9.91 -22.05 11.28
C LYS A 261 8.82 -22.62 12.20
N LEU A 262 8.25 -21.78 13.06
CA LEU A 262 7.12 -22.17 13.89
C LEU A 262 5.88 -22.44 13.03
N VAL A 263 5.57 -21.55 12.09
CA VAL A 263 4.42 -21.67 11.17
C VAL A 263 4.54 -22.95 10.34
N GLU A 264 5.72 -23.23 9.79
CA GLU A 264 5.98 -24.45 9.00
C GLU A 264 5.78 -25.71 9.83
N ARG A 265 6.26 -25.73 11.07
CA ARG A 265 6.08 -26.88 11.98
C ARG A 265 4.61 -27.14 12.28
N ILE A 266 3.84 -26.09 12.58
CA ILE A 266 2.40 -26.18 12.83
C ILE A 266 1.68 -26.75 11.60
N ALA A 267 2.01 -26.23 10.42
CA ALA A 267 1.44 -26.72 9.16
C ALA A 267 1.76 -28.21 8.93
N GLN A 268 3.02 -28.63 9.11
CA GLN A 268 3.45 -30.03 8.96
C GLN A 268 2.72 -30.95 9.94
N GLU A 269 2.56 -30.55 11.20
CA GLU A 269 1.86 -31.31 12.22
C GLU A 269 0.38 -31.54 11.89
N ALA A 270 -0.24 -30.57 11.20
CA ALA A 270 -1.62 -30.65 10.73
C ALA A 270 -1.77 -31.30 9.34
N GLY A 271 -0.68 -31.64 8.64
CA GLY A 271 -0.71 -32.13 7.27
C GLY A 271 -1.01 -31.05 6.22
N ALA A 272 -0.79 -29.79 6.56
CA ALA A 272 -0.96 -28.63 5.70
C ALA A 272 0.38 -28.15 5.11
N ARG A 273 0.31 -27.17 4.20
CA ARG A 273 1.48 -26.47 3.66
C ARG A 273 1.57 -25.08 4.27
N ALA A 274 2.79 -24.59 4.47
CA ALA A 274 3.05 -23.22 4.88
C ALA A 274 3.66 -22.42 3.74
N ALA A 275 3.33 -21.15 3.65
CA ALA A 275 4.00 -20.21 2.74
C ALA A 275 4.01 -18.78 3.30
N ILE A 276 5.06 -18.04 2.93
CA ILE A 276 5.12 -16.59 3.11
C ILE A 276 4.42 -15.92 1.94
N LEU A 277 3.50 -15.02 2.23
CA LEU A 277 2.86 -14.14 1.26
C LEU A 277 3.45 -12.72 1.33
N ALA A 278 3.28 -11.96 0.27
CA ALA A 278 3.64 -10.55 0.24
C ALA A 278 2.63 -9.74 1.08
N ALA A 279 2.98 -9.47 2.33
CA ALA A 279 2.17 -8.66 3.22
C ALA A 279 2.26 -7.16 2.90
N THR A 280 3.34 -6.75 2.22
CA THR A 280 3.55 -5.40 1.68
C THR A 280 4.27 -5.49 0.34
N VAL A 281 4.15 -4.46 -0.48
CA VAL A 281 4.86 -4.37 -1.76
C VAL A 281 6.37 -4.40 -1.54
N GLY A 282 7.08 -5.25 -2.29
CA GLY A 282 8.53 -5.46 -2.18
C GLY A 282 8.97 -6.37 -1.04
N SER A 283 8.06 -6.93 -0.23
CA SER A 283 8.42 -7.76 0.92
C SER A 283 8.86 -9.17 0.53
N VAL A 284 8.55 -9.63 -0.67
CA VAL A 284 9.04 -10.87 -1.27
C VAL A 284 9.52 -10.60 -2.69
N LYS A 285 10.45 -11.40 -3.18
CA LYS A 285 10.97 -11.28 -4.54
C LYS A 285 9.85 -11.50 -5.57
N GLY A 286 9.71 -10.55 -6.50
CA GLY A 286 8.68 -10.59 -7.54
C GLY A 286 7.34 -9.98 -7.12
N ALA A 287 7.29 -9.28 -5.98
CA ALA A 287 6.16 -8.49 -5.51
C ALA A 287 6.52 -6.99 -5.53
N ASP A 288 7.07 -6.51 -6.65
CA ASP A 288 7.73 -5.20 -6.74
C ASP A 288 6.73 -4.04 -6.92
N THR A 289 5.50 -4.34 -7.36
CA THR A 289 4.38 -3.39 -7.46
C THR A 289 3.16 -3.95 -6.74
N PHE A 290 2.15 -3.10 -6.56
CA PHE A 290 0.87 -3.52 -5.96
C PHE A 290 0.24 -4.72 -6.70
N ILE A 291 0.21 -4.68 -8.04
CA ILE A 291 -0.33 -5.77 -8.86
C ILE A 291 0.53 -7.04 -8.72
N ASP A 292 1.86 -6.90 -8.72
CA ASP A 292 2.76 -8.04 -8.58
C ASP A 292 2.62 -8.71 -7.21
N ALA A 293 2.44 -7.92 -6.13
CA ALA A 293 2.22 -8.45 -4.79
C ALA A 293 0.95 -9.29 -4.70
N VAL A 294 -0.16 -8.79 -5.25
CA VAL A 294 -1.43 -9.55 -5.30
C VAL A 294 -1.28 -10.79 -6.20
N ASP A 295 -0.63 -10.66 -7.34
CA ASP A 295 -0.40 -11.76 -8.28
C ASP A 295 0.43 -12.89 -7.64
N PHE A 296 1.49 -12.53 -6.90
CA PHE A 296 2.28 -13.47 -6.11
C PHE A 296 1.43 -14.18 -5.06
N ASN A 297 0.62 -13.43 -4.29
CA ASN A 297 -0.22 -13.98 -3.23
C ASN A 297 -1.28 -14.95 -3.79
N VAL A 298 -1.97 -14.57 -4.85
CA VAL A 298 -3.00 -15.40 -5.48
C VAL A 298 -2.41 -16.70 -6.06
N LYS A 299 -1.27 -16.62 -6.75
CA LYS A 299 -0.57 -17.79 -7.30
C LYS A 299 -0.13 -18.73 -6.18
N THR A 300 0.42 -18.20 -5.10
CA THR A 300 0.87 -18.99 -3.96
C THR A 300 -0.31 -19.69 -3.28
N LEU A 301 -1.40 -18.96 -3.00
CA LEU A 301 -2.62 -19.52 -2.44
C LEU A 301 -3.20 -20.64 -3.32
N ALA A 302 -3.30 -20.42 -4.63
CA ALA A 302 -3.80 -21.44 -5.55
C ALA A 302 -2.92 -22.70 -5.58
N GLN A 303 -1.60 -22.56 -5.42
CA GLN A 303 -0.69 -23.72 -5.32
C GLN A 303 -0.84 -24.48 -4.00
N MET A 304 -1.05 -23.77 -2.90
CA MET A 304 -1.21 -24.37 -1.58
C MET A 304 -2.54 -25.11 -1.43
N LEU A 305 -3.60 -24.62 -2.05
CA LEU A 305 -4.95 -25.17 -1.92
C LEU A 305 -5.23 -26.37 -2.86
N LYS A 306 -4.35 -26.64 -3.83
CA LYS A 306 -4.39 -27.87 -4.63
C LYS A 306 -4.20 -29.09 -3.73
#